data_856d002def0c75ed1a81dfe5a2d8c165
#
_entry.id   856d002def0c75ed1a81dfe5a2d8c165
#
_cell.length_a   1.000
_cell.length_b   1.000
_cell.length_c   1.000
_cell.angle_alpha   90.00
_cell.angle_beta   90.00
_cell.angle_gamma   90.00
#
_symmetry.space_group_name_H-M   'P 1'
#
loop_
_entity.id
_entity.type
_entity.pdbx_description
1 polymer ?
#
loop_
_entity_poly.entity_id
_entity_poly.type
_entity_poly.pdbx_seq_one_letter_code
_entity_poly.pdbx_strand_id
1 'polypeptide(L)'
;MKKIFCKVKEKIGERFIFSFKKKEKKVQNTKRNKIIKYSLCVIIPCLLALGGAFLGTLQKEKKNKDNDIIVEVVSNKVQRRIYLISSDDLTIPLTVEKEKRDTLQEEIYDVFNLLKTSSKASSSSIKGFINDKTKLNSFTLENNILTMDFSKEFLDYGSFNESRILEALTLSFVQFEEIEGITLLIEGSKINHLPRQNVKVDEVLTLKKGINNIFQSTLEIVEKEKTIVFYEKDYDSKTFLVPLSLYAEKGETSNITFVNGVNYILPAKLGLKKIEEYNVLSKKQISSTSSFALQVKKELLIDSTYVDKKLFDLITLSLDLLDIDLPVAFLNEEEQIPVQGVYDQESIQVNSIMYNEIKI
;
A
#
# COMPACT_ATOMS: atom_id res chain seq x y z
N MET A 1 17.31 35.96 -25.88
CA MET A 1 15.89 35.85 -25.48
C MET A 1 15.60 34.87 -24.35
N LYS A 2 16.30 33.71 -24.20
CA LYS A 2 16.05 32.76 -23.09
C LYS A 2 16.38 33.26 -21.67
N LYS A 3 17.32 34.18 -21.48
CA LYS A 3 17.68 34.73 -20.15
C LYS A 3 16.71 35.74 -19.56
N ILE A 4 15.85 36.35 -20.39
CA ILE A 4 14.85 37.36 -19.92
C ILE A 4 13.58 36.65 -19.39
N PHE A 5 13.24 35.47 -19.94
CA PHE A 5 12.07 34.70 -19.51
C PHE A 5 12.25 34.04 -18.12
N CYS A 6 13.47 33.69 -17.74
CA CYS A 6 13.74 33.08 -16.43
C CYS A 6 13.59 34.09 -15.27
N LYS A 7 14.06 35.36 -15.45
CA LYS A 7 13.94 36.42 -14.43
C LYS A 7 12.52 36.89 -14.17
N VAL A 8 11.63 36.81 -15.18
CA VAL A 8 10.21 37.20 -15.02
C VAL A 8 9.42 36.16 -14.24
N LYS A 9 9.73 34.85 -14.40
CA LYS A 9 9.08 33.81 -13.62
C LYS A 9 9.43 33.82 -12.13
N GLU A 10 10.70 34.11 -11.78
CA GLU A 10 11.10 34.23 -10.36
C GLU A 10 10.40 35.41 -9.66
N LYS A 11 10.31 36.59 -10.32
CA LYS A 11 9.64 37.76 -9.72
C LYS A 11 8.13 37.58 -9.53
N ILE A 12 7.47 36.79 -10.36
CA ILE A 12 6.03 36.52 -10.23
C ILE A 12 5.80 35.48 -9.11
N GLY A 13 6.67 34.48 -8.97
CA GLY A 13 6.62 33.47 -7.89
C GLY A 13 6.77 34.12 -6.50
N GLU A 14 7.75 34.99 -6.31
CA GLU A 14 7.98 35.63 -5.02
C GLU A 14 6.86 36.60 -4.60
N ARG A 15 6.23 37.30 -5.53
CA ARG A 15 5.06 38.17 -5.22
C ARG A 15 3.82 37.37 -4.84
N PHE A 16 3.62 36.19 -5.41
CA PHE A 16 2.49 35.31 -5.04
C PHE A 16 2.64 34.71 -3.65
N ILE A 17 3.84 34.23 -3.29
CA ILE A 17 4.15 33.68 -1.96
C ILE A 17 4.03 34.75 -0.86
N PHE A 18 4.47 36.00 -1.12
CA PHE A 18 4.36 37.08 -0.15
C PHE A 18 2.91 37.55 0.08
N SER A 19 2.07 37.46 -0.93
CA SER A 19 0.63 37.81 -0.84
C SER A 19 -0.14 36.75 -0.02
N PHE A 20 0.16 35.47 -0.17
CA PHE A 20 -0.48 34.39 0.60
C PHE A 20 -0.09 34.43 2.09
N LYS A 21 1.19 34.61 2.43
CA LYS A 21 1.64 34.76 3.83
C LYS A 21 1.02 35.98 4.55
N LYS A 22 0.75 37.07 3.85
CA LYS A 22 0.12 38.27 4.43
C LYS A 22 -1.38 38.08 4.67
N LYS A 23 -2.06 37.23 3.88
CA LYS A 23 -3.47 36.87 4.06
C LYS A 23 -3.70 35.95 5.22
N GLU A 24 -2.82 34.92 5.39
CA GLU A 24 -2.92 33.97 6.53
C GLU A 24 -2.69 34.65 7.88
N LYS A 25 -1.70 35.53 8.01
CA LYS A 25 -1.49 36.26 9.27
C LYS A 25 -2.67 37.17 9.64
N LYS A 26 -3.39 37.74 8.67
CA LYS A 26 -4.56 38.60 8.93
C LYS A 26 -5.79 37.78 9.34
N VAL A 27 -5.97 36.57 8.80
CA VAL A 27 -7.06 35.64 9.16
C VAL A 27 -6.85 35.01 10.55
N GLN A 28 -5.61 34.65 10.89
CA GLN A 28 -5.32 34.12 12.23
C GLN A 28 -5.50 35.15 13.35
N ASN A 29 -5.09 36.41 13.14
CA ASN A 29 -5.28 37.45 14.15
C ASN A 29 -6.77 37.84 14.36
N THR A 30 -7.60 37.78 13.32
CA THR A 30 -9.04 38.09 13.44
C THR A 30 -9.80 36.98 14.14
N LYS A 31 -9.45 35.69 13.92
CA LYS A 31 -10.02 34.54 14.63
C LYS A 31 -9.60 34.53 16.12
N ARG A 32 -8.34 34.81 16.42
CA ARG A 32 -7.82 34.83 17.80
C ARG A 32 -8.48 35.93 18.65
N ASN A 33 -8.70 37.13 18.10
CA ASN A 33 -9.37 38.19 18.80
C ASN A 33 -10.88 38.01 18.97
N LYS A 34 -11.56 37.24 18.09
CA LYS A 34 -12.96 36.85 18.28
C LYS A 34 -13.11 35.77 19.37
N ILE A 35 -12.23 34.78 19.40
CA ILE A 35 -12.25 33.72 20.42
C ILE A 35 -12.01 34.31 21.82
N ILE A 36 -11.11 35.28 21.98
CA ILE A 36 -10.84 35.94 23.28
C ILE A 36 -12.05 36.76 23.73
N LYS A 37 -12.76 37.45 22.83
CA LYS A 37 -13.97 38.22 23.20
C LYS A 37 -15.15 37.35 23.61
N TYR A 38 -15.37 36.18 22.99
CA TYR A 38 -16.45 35.26 23.39
C TYR A 38 -16.09 34.43 24.63
N SER A 39 -14.81 34.16 24.90
CA SER A 39 -14.34 33.50 26.10
C SER A 39 -14.56 34.36 27.38
N LEU A 40 -14.34 35.67 27.31
CA LEU A 40 -14.57 36.56 28.47
C LEU A 40 -16.06 36.75 28.81
N CYS A 41 -16.97 36.68 27.83
CA CYS A 41 -18.41 36.82 28.09
C CYS A 41 -19.08 35.57 28.73
N VAL A 42 -18.42 34.38 28.60
CA VAL A 42 -18.98 33.11 29.13
C VAL A 42 -18.33 32.73 30.47
N ILE A 43 -17.10 33.16 30.74
CA ILE A 43 -16.37 32.79 31.97
C ILE A 43 -16.88 33.56 33.21
N ILE A 44 -17.31 34.82 33.07
CA ILE A 44 -17.79 35.64 34.20
C ILE A 44 -19.13 35.14 34.79
N PRO A 45 -20.16 34.72 34.01
CA PRO A 45 -21.35 34.15 34.56
C PRO A 45 -21.18 32.77 35.21
N CYS A 46 -20.25 31.94 34.66
CA CYS A 46 -19.97 30.61 35.23
C CYS A 46 -19.22 30.66 36.56
N LEU A 47 -18.39 31.65 36.81
CA LEU A 47 -17.70 31.82 38.09
C LEU A 47 -18.65 32.32 39.22
N LEU A 48 -19.72 33.06 38.91
CA LEU A 48 -20.74 33.47 39.87
C LEU A 48 -21.74 32.34 40.17
N ALA A 49 -21.99 31.42 39.26
CA ALA A 49 -22.84 30.25 39.48
C ALA A 49 -22.14 29.15 40.30
N LEU A 50 -20.81 29.03 40.21
CA LEU A 50 -20.02 28.06 40.96
C LEU A 50 -19.68 28.52 42.39
N GLY A 51 -19.71 29.83 42.69
CA GLY A 51 -19.50 30.38 44.03
C GLY A 51 -20.68 30.14 44.97
N GLY A 52 -21.90 29.92 44.47
CA GLY A 52 -23.10 29.64 45.26
C GLY A 52 -23.29 28.17 45.63
N ALA A 53 -22.65 27.25 44.92
CA ALA A 53 -22.78 25.79 45.16
C ALA A 53 -21.69 25.22 46.10
N PHE A 54 -20.66 26.01 46.43
CA PHE A 54 -19.51 25.52 47.20
C PHE A 54 -19.66 25.63 48.74
N LEU A 55 -20.75 26.22 49.23
CA LEU A 55 -21.02 26.34 50.67
C LEU A 55 -22.02 25.32 51.23
N GLY A 56 -22.51 24.38 50.38
CA GLY A 56 -23.56 23.44 50.75
C GLY A 56 -23.17 21.98 50.98
N THR A 57 -21.94 21.55 50.70
CA THR A 57 -21.57 20.10 50.76
C THR A 57 -20.22 19.83 51.40
N LEU A 58 -20.04 20.32 52.64
CA LEU A 58 -19.01 19.78 53.53
C LEU A 58 -19.65 18.83 54.53
N GLN A 59 -20.21 17.72 54.06
CA GLN A 59 -20.37 16.51 54.89
C GLN A 59 -20.73 15.32 54.00
N LYS A 60 -19.89 14.30 54.17
CA LYS A 60 -20.08 12.88 53.87
C LYS A 60 -19.50 12.33 52.56
N GLU A 61 -18.68 11.39 52.92
CA GLU A 61 -18.27 10.14 52.26
C GLU A 61 -16.95 10.15 51.52
N LYS A 62 -15.92 9.66 52.24
CA LYS A 62 -14.76 8.98 51.67
C LYS A 62 -15.28 7.77 50.85
N LYS A 63 -15.34 7.91 49.53
CA LYS A 63 -15.28 6.79 48.62
C LYS A 63 -13.98 6.89 47.88
N ASN A 64 -13.15 5.88 48.05
CA ASN A 64 -11.97 5.62 47.22
C ASN A 64 -12.43 5.67 45.77
N LYS A 65 -12.04 6.72 45.04
CA LYS A 65 -11.95 6.67 43.58
C LYS A 65 -10.56 6.17 43.26
N ASP A 66 -10.48 4.89 42.95
CA ASP A 66 -9.39 4.39 42.15
C ASP A 66 -9.39 5.26 40.90
N ASN A 67 -8.35 6.06 40.74
CA ASN A 67 -8.04 6.67 39.45
C ASN A 67 -7.62 5.52 38.57
N ASP A 68 -8.56 4.96 37.82
CA ASP A 68 -8.25 4.18 36.65
C ASP A 68 -7.49 5.12 35.70
N ILE A 69 -6.17 5.07 35.78
CA ILE A 69 -5.30 5.58 34.76
C ILE A 69 -5.60 4.68 33.55
N ILE A 70 -6.42 5.19 32.63
CA ILE A 70 -6.55 4.58 31.31
C ILE A 70 -5.18 4.74 30.67
N VAL A 71 -4.32 3.76 30.87
CA VAL A 71 -3.10 3.61 30.08
C VAL A 71 -3.62 3.22 28.70
N GLU A 72 -3.69 4.18 27.79
CA GLU A 72 -3.78 3.84 26.37
C GLU A 72 -2.58 2.96 26.08
N VAL A 73 -2.84 1.66 25.99
CA VAL A 73 -1.85 0.70 25.50
C VAL A 73 -1.70 1.00 24.02
N VAL A 74 -0.75 1.89 23.69
CA VAL A 74 -0.35 2.11 22.32
C VAL A 74 0.13 0.75 21.81
N SER A 75 -0.65 0.14 20.93
CA SER A 75 -0.27 -1.12 20.31
C SER A 75 1.03 -0.90 19.56
N ASN A 76 2.11 -1.50 20.02
CA ASN A 76 3.41 -1.46 19.35
C ASN A 76 3.48 -2.48 18.20
N LYS A 77 2.34 -2.73 17.55
CA LYS A 77 2.22 -3.68 16.45
C LYS A 77 2.14 -2.97 15.13
N VAL A 78 2.78 -3.55 14.14
CA VAL A 78 2.72 -3.12 12.74
C VAL A 78 2.35 -4.28 11.86
N GLN A 79 1.81 -3.97 10.72
CA GLN A 79 1.51 -4.93 9.69
C GLN A 79 2.59 -4.91 8.63
N ARG A 80 2.94 -6.09 8.16
CA ARG A 80 3.90 -6.26 7.07
C ARG A 80 3.32 -7.19 6.03
N ARG A 81 3.53 -6.84 4.79
CA ARG A 81 3.12 -7.64 3.64
C ARG A 81 4.31 -8.48 3.20
N ILE A 82 4.19 -9.79 3.31
CA ILE A 82 5.17 -10.73 2.80
C ILE A 82 4.59 -11.47 1.61
N TYR A 83 5.45 -11.95 0.73
CA TYR A 83 5.03 -12.67 -0.46
C TYR A 83 5.62 -14.07 -0.41
N LEU A 84 4.74 -15.08 -0.37
CA LEU A 84 5.11 -16.48 -0.35
C LEU A 84 4.67 -17.16 -1.64
N ILE A 85 5.11 -18.40 -1.86
CA ILE A 85 4.84 -19.12 -3.12
C ILE A 85 3.88 -20.26 -2.84
N SER A 86 2.81 -20.34 -3.63
CA SER A 86 1.85 -21.45 -3.52
C SER A 86 2.32 -22.71 -4.22
N SER A 87 1.66 -23.84 -3.90
CA SER A 87 1.96 -25.16 -4.49
C SER A 87 1.72 -25.24 -6.00
N ASP A 88 1.04 -24.27 -6.57
CA ASP A 88 0.75 -24.15 -8.00
C ASP A 88 1.43 -22.94 -8.66
N ASP A 89 2.58 -22.54 -8.10
CA ASP A 89 3.48 -21.52 -8.65
C ASP A 89 2.87 -20.11 -8.77
N LEU A 90 2.06 -19.68 -7.81
CA LEU A 90 1.62 -18.29 -7.69
C LEU A 90 2.28 -17.62 -6.50
N THR A 91 2.67 -16.38 -6.66
CA THR A 91 3.11 -15.49 -5.58
C THR A 91 1.88 -14.95 -4.86
N ILE A 92 1.76 -15.24 -3.57
CA ILE A 92 0.63 -14.88 -2.73
C ILE A 92 1.06 -13.84 -1.71
N PRO A 93 0.51 -12.63 -1.74
CA PRO A 93 0.71 -11.65 -0.68
C PRO A 93 0.00 -12.08 0.60
N LEU A 94 0.67 -11.98 1.73
CA LEU A 94 0.12 -12.27 3.06
C LEU A 94 0.38 -11.09 3.97
N THR A 95 -0.63 -10.64 4.72
CA THR A 95 -0.48 -9.62 5.74
C THR A 95 -0.26 -10.29 7.10
N VAL A 96 0.87 -9.97 7.75
CA VAL A 96 1.23 -10.45 9.07
C VAL A 96 1.26 -9.31 10.07
N GLU A 97 0.68 -9.50 11.24
CA GLU A 97 0.81 -8.58 12.35
C GLU A 97 2.02 -8.98 13.20
N LYS A 98 2.91 -8.05 13.46
CA LYS A 98 4.11 -8.26 14.27
C LYS A 98 4.42 -7.04 15.13
N GLU A 99 5.29 -7.20 16.11
CA GLU A 99 5.80 -6.08 16.87
C GLU A 99 6.65 -5.17 15.98
N LYS A 100 6.46 -3.87 16.12
CA LYS A 100 7.25 -2.85 15.45
C LYS A 100 8.70 -2.94 15.95
N ARG A 101 9.64 -2.89 15.04
CA ARG A 101 11.07 -2.78 15.36
C ARG A 101 11.51 -1.32 15.41
N ASP A 102 12.58 -1.08 16.14
CA ASP A 102 13.13 0.27 16.28
C ASP A 102 13.93 0.71 15.05
N THR A 103 14.45 -0.24 14.28
CA THR A 103 15.30 0.01 13.12
C THR A 103 14.83 -0.73 11.88
N LEU A 104 15.05 -0.13 10.70
CA LEU A 104 14.82 -0.79 9.41
C LEU A 104 15.65 -2.08 9.29
N GLN A 105 16.83 -2.11 9.88
CA GLN A 105 17.68 -3.30 9.88
C GLN A 105 17.00 -4.51 10.53
N GLU A 106 16.39 -4.32 11.69
CA GLU A 106 15.64 -5.39 12.38
C GLU A 106 14.39 -5.79 11.58
N GLU A 107 13.70 -4.83 10.95
CA GLU A 107 12.55 -5.10 10.07
C GLU A 107 12.97 -5.98 8.88
N ILE A 108 14.12 -5.70 8.25
CA ILE A 108 14.66 -6.51 7.15
C ILE A 108 14.94 -7.95 7.60
N TYR A 109 15.55 -8.14 8.78
CA TYR A 109 15.80 -9.46 9.34
C TYR A 109 14.50 -10.22 9.66
N ASP A 110 13.49 -9.54 10.18
CA ASP A 110 12.20 -10.14 10.46
C ASP A 110 11.51 -10.61 9.17
N VAL A 111 11.48 -9.76 8.13
CA VAL A 111 10.93 -10.14 6.82
C VAL A 111 11.72 -11.32 6.24
N PHE A 112 13.05 -11.27 6.25
CA PHE A 112 13.88 -12.39 5.80
C PHE A 112 13.52 -13.73 6.49
N ASN A 113 13.31 -13.71 7.80
CA ASN A 113 12.94 -14.92 8.54
C ASN A 113 11.51 -15.39 8.22
N LEU A 114 10.59 -14.47 7.88
CA LEU A 114 9.25 -14.84 7.47
C LEU A 114 9.20 -15.50 6.08
N LEU A 115 10.22 -15.29 5.24
CA LEU A 115 10.34 -15.92 3.92
C LEU A 115 10.96 -17.32 3.96
N LYS A 116 11.40 -17.80 5.13
CA LYS A 116 11.97 -19.16 5.28
C LYS A 116 10.92 -20.25 5.18
N THR A 117 11.34 -21.42 4.74
CA THR A 117 10.45 -22.59 4.56
C THR A 117 9.78 -23.04 5.86
N SER A 118 10.46 -22.95 7.01
CA SER A 118 9.92 -23.24 8.34
C SER A 118 9.17 -22.08 9.00
N SER A 119 8.98 -20.99 8.30
CA SER A 119 8.28 -19.80 8.83
C SER A 119 6.88 -20.16 9.31
N LYS A 120 6.44 -19.52 10.42
CA LYS A 120 5.06 -19.60 10.90
C LYS A 120 4.03 -19.05 9.91
N ALA A 121 4.46 -18.24 8.93
CA ALA A 121 3.63 -17.76 7.85
C ALA A 121 3.34 -18.82 6.78
N SER A 122 4.09 -19.93 6.76
CA SER A 122 3.91 -21.06 5.82
C SER A 122 2.72 -21.92 6.21
N SER A 123 2.00 -22.42 5.19
CA SER A 123 0.92 -23.41 5.33
C SER A 123 1.21 -24.65 4.48
N SER A 124 0.24 -25.56 4.35
CA SER A 124 0.40 -26.72 3.46
C SER A 124 0.50 -26.32 1.99
N SER A 125 -0.25 -25.30 1.58
CA SER A 125 -0.38 -24.86 0.19
C SER A 125 0.41 -23.60 -0.17
N ILE A 126 0.82 -22.78 0.81
CA ILE A 126 1.57 -21.54 0.61
C ILE A 126 2.81 -21.58 1.51
N LYS A 127 4.01 -21.47 0.91
CA LYS A 127 5.27 -21.72 1.64
C LYS A 127 6.29 -20.62 1.40
N GLY A 128 7.11 -20.38 2.43
CA GLY A 128 8.37 -19.67 2.28
C GLY A 128 9.31 -20.44 1.34
N PHE A 129 10.13 -19.69 0.63
CA PHE A 129 10.99 -20.23 -0.42
C PHE A 129 12.49 -20.18 -0.06
N ILE A 130 12.85 -19.50 1.01
CA ILE A 130 14.22 -19.44 1.51
C ILE A 130 14.51 -20.69 2.36
N ASN A 131 15.52 -21.45 1.97
CA ASN A 131 15.97 -22.59 2.75
C ASN A 131 16.33 -22.16 4.18
N ASP A 132 15.94 -22.94 5.18
CA ASP A 132 16.16 -22.60 6.60
C ASP A 132 17.63 -22.46 6.98
N LYS A 133 18.54 -23.13 6.25
CA LYS A 133 19.99 -23.02 6.44
C LYS A 133 20.59 -21.74 5.85
N THR A 134 19.83 -21.02 5.00
CA THR A 134 20.29 -19.78 4.39
C THR A 134 20.56 -18.73 5.46
N LYS A 135 21.71 -18.09 5.36
CA LYS A 135 22.10 -16.93 6.15
C LYS A 135 22.03 -15.68 5.30
N LEU A 136 21.61 -14.57 5.88
CA LEU A 136 21.81 -13.24 5.35
C LEU A 136 23.16 -12.77 5.89
N ASN A 137 24.22 -12.91 5.08
CA ASN A 137 25.60 -12.62 5.48
C ASN A 137 25.77 -11.12 5.79
N SER A 138 25.22 -10.27 4.93
CA SER A 138 25.20 -8.82 5.10
C SER A 138 24.13 -8.20 4.22
N PHE A 139 23.80 -6.95 4.50
CA PHE A 139 23.07 -6.10 3.56
C PHE A 139 23.46 -4.63 3.75
N THR A 140 23.30 -3.86 2.69
CA THR A 140 23.50 -2.40 2.69
C THR A 140 22.37 -1.74 1.93
N LEU A 141 22.02 -0.52 2.34
CA LEU A 141 21.04 0.32 1.65
C LEU A 141 21.75 1.58 1.15
N GLU A 142 21.86 1.71 -0.16
CA GLU A 142 22.49 2.86 -0.82
C GLU A 142 21.65 3.29 -2.02
N ASN A 143 21.37 4.59 -2.12
CA ASN A 143 20.55 5.15 -3.20
C ASN A 143 19.20 4.41 -3.40
N ASN A 144 18.53 4.07 -2.30
CA ASN A 144 17.26 3.33 -2.24
C ASN A 144 17.36 1.89 -2.79
N ILE A 145 18.55 1.37 -3.00
CA ILE A 145 18.77 -0.02 -3.44
C ILE A 145 19.30 -0.84 -2.25
N LEU A 146 18.54 -1.87 -1.88
CA LEU A 146 18.91 -2.82 -0.86
C LEU A 146 19.78 -3.93 -1.49
N THR A 147 21.07 -3.91 -1.22
CA THR A 147 21.97 -5.01 -1.60
C THR A 147 21.94 -6.07 -0.51
N MET A 148 21.56 -7.29 -0.83
CA MET A 148 21.47 -8.42 0.10
C MET A 148 22.44 -9.52 -0.32
N ASP A 149 23.33 -9.90 0.59
CA ASP A 149 24.28 -11.01 0.40
C ASP A 149 23.83 -12.24 1.17
N PHE A 150 23.47 -13.28 0.46
CA PHE A 150 23.05 -14.55 1.03
C PHE A 150 24.16 -15.59 0.98
N SER A 151 24.14 -16.50 1.93
CA SER A 151 24.98 -17.70 1.86
C SER A 151 24.53 -18.62 0.70
N LYS A 152 25.42 -19.50 0.25
CA LYS A 152 25.18 -20.41 -0.89
C LYS A 152 23.91 -21.27 -0.74
N GLU A 153 23.47 -21.54 0.48
CA GLU A 153 22.26 -22.30 0.79
C GLU A 153 20.99 -21.65 0.25
N PHE A 154 21.05 -20.34 -0.07
CA PHE A 154 19.94 -19.66 -0.77
C PHE A 154 19.61 -20.33 -2.11
N LEU A 155 20.57 -20.90 -2.78
CA LEU A 155 20.37 -21.60 -4.05
C LEU A 155 19.74 -23.01 -3.91
N ASP A 156 19.55 -23.47 -2.69
CA ASP A 156 18.86 -24.74 -2.39
C ASP A 156 17.38 -24.51 -2.03
N TYR A 157 16.63 -23.91 -2.92
CA TYR A 157 15.22 -23.56 -2.78
C TYR A 157 14.24 -24.64 -3.25
N GLY A 158 14.71 -25.88 -3.44
CA GLY A 158 13.84 -27.01 -3.84
C GLY A 158 13.29 -26.87 -5.26
N SER A 159 11.99 -27.16 -5.44
CA SER A 159 11.31 -27.16 -6.74
C SER A 159 10.58 -25.84 -7.06
N PHE A 160 10.76 -24.78 -6.25
CA PHE A 160 10.11 -23.51 -6.50
C PHE A 160 10.50 -22.92 -7.86
N ASN A 161 9.55 -22.25 -8.48
CA ASN A 161 9.77 -21.50 -9.71
C ASN A 161 10.69 -20.29 -9.45
N GLU A 162 11.83 -20.23 -10.15
CA GLU A 162 12.85 -19.19 -9.93
C GLU A 162 12.35 -17.78 -10.20
N SER A 163 11.46 -17.61 -11.18
CA SER A 163 10.83 -16.29 -11.42
C SER A 163 9.98 -15.86 -10.23
N ARG A 164 9.27 -16.79 -9.56
CA ARG A 164 8.48 -16.50 -8.37
C ARG A 164 9.35 -16.21 -7.15
N ILE A 165 10.51 -16.86 -7.03
CA ILE A 165 11.49 -16.55 -5.97
C ILE A 165 11.95 -15.10 -6.07
N LEU A 166 12.39 -14.66 -7.27
CA LEU A 166 12.83 -13.28 -7.48
C LEU A 166 11.69 -12.27 -7.26
N GLU A 167 10.49 -12.61 -7.73
CA GLU A 167 9.29 -11.81 -7.55
C GLU A 167 8.91 -11.66 -6.07
N ALA A 168 8.78 -12.77 -5.35
CA ALA A 168 8.41 -12.77 -3.93
C ALA A 168 9.46 -12.08 -3.06
N LEU A 169 10.76 -12.29 -3.35
CA LEU A 169 11.84 -11.60 -2.68
C LEU A 169 11.74 -10.08 -2.88
N THR A 170 11.62 -9.64 -4.13
CA THR A 170 11.54 -8.20 -4.47
C THR A 170 10.36 -7.55 -3.76
N LEU A 171 9.15 -8.09 -3.94
CA LEU A 171 7.92 -7.53 -3.41
C LEU A 171 7.89 -7.48 -1.87
N SER A 172 8.56 -8.42 -1.20
CA SER A 172 8.60 -8.46 0.26
C SER A 172 9.45 -7.34 0.86
N PHE A 173 10.40 -6.77 0.11
CA PHE A 173 11.28 -5.71 0.64
C PHE A 173 10.97 -4.33 0.08
N VAL A 174 10.47 -4.18 -1.16
CA VAL A 174 10.10 -2.87 -1.71
C VAL A 174 8.84 -2.26 -1.08
N GLN A 175 8.23 -2.93 -0.09
CA GLN A 175 7.18 -2.34 0.75
C GLN A 175 7.69 -1.26 1.72
N PHE A 176 9.01 -1.18 1.94
CA PHE A 176 9.62 -0.14 2.77
C PHE A 176 9.89 1.09 1.91
N GLU A 177 9.46 2.26 2.37
CA GLU A 177 9.57 3.53 1.63
C GLU A 177 11.01 3.86 1.21
N GLU A 178 11.99 3.36 1.98
CA GLU A 178 13.41 3.58 1.69
C GLU A 178 13.96 2.66 0.60
N ILE A 179 13.18 1.63 0.12
CA ILE A 179 13.67 0.58 -0.77
C ILE A 179 12.91 0.58 -2.10
N GLU A 180 13.57 1.00 -3.17
CA GLU A 180 13.03 0.99 -4.54
C GLU A 180 13.40 -0.28 -5.31
N GLY A 181 14.42 -0.99 -4.87
CA GLY A 181 14.87 -2.21 -5.54
C GLY A 181 15.88 -3.01 -4.74
N ILE A 182 16.20 -4.21 -5.24
CA ILE A 182 17.09 -5.16 -4.57
C ILE A 182 18.21 -5.60 -5.51
N THR A 183 19.44 -5.63 -5.02
CA THR A 183 20.56 -6.32 -5.64
C THR A 183 20.85 -7.61 -4.88
N LEU A 184 20.92 -8.73 -5.59
CA LEU A 184 21.14 -10.05 -5.01
C LEU A 184 22.60 -10.47 -5.16
N LEU A 185 23.25 -10.78 -4.03
CA LEU A 185 24.57 -11.39 -3.97
C LEU A 185 24.50 -12.79 -3.35
N ILE A 186 25.37 -13.67 -3.77
CA ILE A 186 25.62 -14.98 -3.15
C ILE A 186 27.11 -15.07 -2.80
N GLU A 187 27.42 -15.22 -1.52
CA GLU A 187 28.81 -15.24 -1.01
C GLU A 187 29.62 -14.03 -1.53
N GLY A 188 29.02 -12.83 -1.48
CA GLY A 188 29.62 -11.57 -1.91
C GLY A 188 29.70 -11.36 -3.43
N SER A 189 29.19 -12.30 -4.23
CA SER A 189 29.29 -12.26 -5.70
C SER A 189 27.93 -12.04 -6.36
N LYS A 190 27.86 -11.14 -7.35
CA LYS A 190 26.67 -11.01 -8.20
C LYS A 190 26.44 -12.29 -8.99
N ILE A 191 25.16 -12.69 -9.10
CA ILE A 191 24.76 -13.81 -9.95
C ILE A 191 23.90 -13.27 -11.12
N ASN A 192 24.14 -13.81 -12.31
CA ASN A 192 23.41 -13.39 -13.50
C ASN A 192 22.16 -14.27 -13.76
N HIS A 193 22.16 -15.49 -13.25
CA HIS A 193 21.07 -16.45 -13.43
C HIS A 193 20.91 -17.29 -12.18
N LEU A 194 19.69 -17.67 -11.85
CA LEU A 194 19.41 -18.73 -10.89
C LEU A 194 19.68 -20.10 -11.55
N PRO A 195 20.22 -21.11 -10.81
CA PRO A 195 20.89 -22.24 -11.45
C PRO A 195 19.98 -23.35 -12.00
N ARG A 196 18.70 -23.46 -11.57
CA ARG A 196 17.85 -24.61 -11.93
C ARG A 196 17.08 -24.41 -13.22
N GLN A 197 16.45 -23.26 -13.39
CA GLN A 197 15.64 -22.90 -14.57
C GLN A 197 16.34 -21.87 -15.45
N ASN A 198 17.55 -21.47 -15.05
CA ASN A 198 18.37 -20.47 -15.75
C ASN A 198 17.65 -19.11 -15.88
N VAL A 199 16.83 -18.76 -14.87
CA VAL A 199 16.14 -17.48 -14.85
C VAL A 199 17.14 -16.35 -14.65
N LYS A 200 17.08 -15.35 -15.54
CA LYS A 200 17.95 -14.17 -15.49
C LYS A 200 17.66 -13.34 -14.22
N VAL A 201 18.72 -13.04 -13.49
CA VAL A 201 18.70 -12.08 -12.37
C VAL A 201 19.09 -10.71 -12.92
N ASP A 202 18.19 -9.74 -12.84
CA ASP A 202 18.50 -8.38 -13.24
C ASP A 202 19.48 -7.76 -12.25
N GLU A 203 20.25 -6.77 -12.68
CA GLU A 203 21.22 -6.08 -11.81
C GLU A 203 20.54 -5.46 -10.58
N VAL A 204 19.34 -4.88 -10.78
CA VAL A 204 18.44 -4.41 -9.74
C VAL A 204 17.06 -4.99 -10.00
N LEU A 205 16.56 -5.75 -9.04
CA LEU A 205 15.21 -6.29 -9.03
C LEU A 205 14.24 -5.20 -8.57
N THR A 206 13.21 -4.93 -9.35
CA THR A 206 12.21 -3.88 -9.07
C THR A 206 10.80 -4.38 -9.39
N LEU A 207 9.77 -3.57 -9.06
CA LEU A 207 8.37 -3.85 -9.40
C LEU A 207 8.06 -3.90 -10.91
N LYS A 208 9.00 -3.55 -11.77
CA LYS A 208 8.79 -3.48 -13.24
C LYS A 208 8.30 -4.79 -13.84
N LYS A 209 8.74 -5.93 -13.33
CA LYS A 209 8.31 -7.25 -13.82
C LYS A 209 6.89 -7.63 -13.44
N GLY A 210 6.27 -6.87 -12.53
CA GLY A 210 4.94 -7.17 -12.01
C GLY A 210 4.91 -8.38 -11.09
N ILE A 211 3.71 -8.91 -10.88
CA ILE A 211 3.44 -10.07 -10.02
C ILE A 211 2.60 -11.11 -10.78
N ASN A 212 2.89 -12.38 -10.60
CA ASN A 212 2.18 -13.49 -11.24
C ASN A 212 2.04 -13.31 -12.75
N ASN A 213 3.09 -12.81 -13.40
CA ASN A 213 3.08 -12.63 -14.83
C ASN A 213 2.88 -13.98 -15.53
N ILE A 214 1.80 -14.08 -16.33
CA ILE A 214 1.42 -15.28 -17.08
C ILE A 214 1.95 -15.26 -18.53
N PHE A 215 2.52 -14.15 -18.99
CA PHE A 215 3.12 -14.04 -20.32
C PHE A 215 4.46 -14.79 -20.36
N GLN A 216 4.64 -15.61 -21.37
CA GLN A 216 5.85 -16.43 -21.51
C GLN A 216 7.03 -15.70 -22.16
N SER A 217 6.77 -14.60 -22.88
CA SER A 217 7.79 -13.86 -23.61
C SER A 217 8.01 -12.46 -23.05
N THR A 218 9.26 -12.14 -22.72
CA THR A 218 9.65 -10.79 -22.29
C THR A 218 9.58 -9.76 -23.44
N LEU A 219 9.68 -10.19 -24.70
CA LEU A 219 9.56 -9.33 -25.87
C LEU A 219 8.14 -8.79 -26.06
N GLU A 220 7.13 -9.59 -25.67
CA GLU A 220 5.73 -9.18 -25.74
C GLU A 220 5.35 -8.12 -24.69
N ILE A 221 6.16 -7.95 -23.65
CA ILE A 221 5.89 -7.05 -22.53
C ILE A 221 6.43 -5.63 -22.78
N VAL A 222 7.56 -5.50 -23.52
CA VAL A 222 8.29 -4.23 -23.65
C VAL A 222 7.47 -3.11 -24.29
N GLU A 223 6.51 -3.45 -25.15
CA GLU A 223 5.66 -2.50 -25.86
C GLU A 223 4.25 -2.37 -25.29
N LYS A 224 3.95 -3.01 -24.16
CA LYS A 224 2.62 -3.05 -23.54
C LYS A 224 2.57 -2.26 -22.27
N GLU A 225 1.39 -1.75 -21.92
CA GLU A 225 1.10 -1.17 -20.63
C GLU A 225 0.72 -2.29 -19.65
N LYS A 226 1.30 -2.25 -18.46
CA LYS A 226 1.02 -3.19 -17.37
C LYS A 226 -0.17 -2.70 -16.54
N THR A 227 -1.06 -3.61 -16.22
CA THR A 227 -2.06 -3.41 -15.17
C THR A 227 -2.00 -4.57 -14.19
N ILE A 228 -2.51 -4.38 -12.96
CA ILE A 228 -2.62 -5.42 -11.94
C ILE A 228 -4.06 -5.53 -11.50
N VAL A 229 -4.60 -6.75 -11.57
CA VAL A 229 -5.97 -7.04 -11.19
C VAL A 229 -5.95 -8.18 -10.17
N PHE A 230 -6.72 -8.04 -9.12
CA PHE A 230 -6.88 -9.08 -8.12
C PHE A 230 -7.95 -10.09 -8.52
N TYR A 231 -7.71 -11.34 -8.18
CA TYR A 231 -8.62 -12.48 -8.31
C TYR A 231 -8.70 -13.21 -6.99
N GLU A 232 -9.72 -14.03 -6.83
CA GLU A 232 -9.84 -14.90 -5.67
C GLU A 232 -9.35 -16.31 -5.99
N LYS A 233 -8.70 -16.94 -4.99
CA LYS A 233 -8.31 -18.35 -5.06
C LYS A 233 -8.33 -19.00 -3.69
N ASP A 234 -8.82 -20.24 -3.62
CA ASP A 234 -8.90 -20.97 -2.37
C ASP A 234 -7.64 -21.81 -2.12
N TYR A 235 -7.05 -21.67 -0.93
CA TYR A 235 -5.99 -22.51 -0.39
C TYR A 235 -6.31 -22.86 1.07
N ASP A 236 -6.09 -24.10 1.46
CA ASP A 236 -6.27 -24.56 2.85
C ASP A 236 -7.62 -24.11 3.47
N SER A 237 -8.71 -24.19 2.70
CA SER A 237 -10.08 -23.78 3.09
C SER A 237 -10.25 -22.27 3.38
N LYS A 238 -9.33 -21.43 2.89
CA LYS A 238 -9.44 -19.98 2.93
C LYS A 238 -9.37 -19.42 1.52
N THR A 239 -10.10 -18.34 1.27
CA THR A 239 -10.03 -17.57 0.03
C THR A 239 -8.99 -16.47 0.17
N PHE A 240 -8.06 -16.42 -0.79
CA PHE A 240 -7.01 -15.41 -0.88
C PHE A 240 -7.22 -14.51 -2.08
N LEU A 241 -6.90 -13.23 -1.94
CA LEU A 241 -6.77 -12.29 -3.04
C LEU A 241 -5.41 -12.48 -3.70
N VAL A 242 -5.42 -12.76 -4.99
CA VAL A 242 -4.21 -13.05 -5.78
C VAL A 242 -4.07 -11.99 -6.87
N PRO A 243 -3.06 -11.12 -6.80
CA PRO A 243 -2.78 -10.15 -7.85
C PRO A 243 -2.18 -10.83 -9.09
N LEU A 244 -2.59 -10.38 -10.26
CA LEU A 244 -2.10 -10.85 -11.53
C LEU A 244 -1.72 -9.67 -12.41
N SER A 245 -0.48 -9.64 -12.91
CA SER A 245 -0.05 -8.67 -13.90
C SER A 245 -0.56 -9.06 -15.27
N LEU A 246 -1.31 -8.15 -15.87
CA LEU A 246 -1.84 -8.23 -17.22
C LEU A 246 -1.24 -7.12 -18.08
N TYR A 247 -1.20 -7.32 -19.38
CA TYR A 247 -0.56 -6.39 -20.31
C TYR A 247 -1.49 -6.08 -21.47
N ALA A 248 -1.62 -4.79 -21.80
CA ALA A 248 -2.42 -4.28 -22.90
C ALA A 248 -1.53 -3.54 -23.92
N GLU A 249 -2.05 -3.28 -25.12
CA GLU A 249 -1.31 -2.53 -26.15
C GLU A 249 -1.04 -1.09 -25.68
N LYS A 250 0.13 -0.57 -26.04
CA LYS A 250 0.47 0.84 -25.81
C LYS A 250 -0.51 1.78 -26.53
N GLY A 251 -0.79 2.90 -25.88
CA GLY A 251 -1.70 3.93 -26.39
C GLY A 251 -3.09 3.88 -25.75
N GLU A 252 -3.39 2.85 -24.95
CA GLU A 252 -4.50 2.92 -24.01
C GLU A 252 -4.02 3.64 -22.75
N THR A 253 -4.93 4.37 -22.14
CA THR A 253 -4.62 5.02 -20.86
C THR A 253 -4.73 4.01 -19.73
N SER A 254 -4.10 4.30 -18.60
CA SER A 254 -4.10 3.43 -17.41
C SER A 254 -5.50 2.97 -17.02
N ASN A 255 -6.49 3.86 -17.06
CA ASN A 255 -7.89 3.53 -16.71
C ASN A 255 -8.50 2.53 -17.69
N ILE A 256 -8.28 2.71 -18.99
CA ILE A 256 -8.78 1.78 -20.03
C ILE A 256 -8.07 0.44 -19.90
N THR A 257 -6.76 0.44 -19.72
CA THR A 257 -5.97 -0.78 -19.54
C THR A 257 -6.46 -1.55 -18.32
N PHE A 258 -6.72 -0.86 -17.18
CA PHE A 258 -7.25 -1.49 -15.98
C PHE A 258 -8.60 -2.18 -16.25
N VAL A 259 -9.56 -1.46 -16.84
CA VAL A 259 -10.89 -2.02 -17.16
C VAL A 259 -10.81 -3.19 -18.13
N ASN A 260 -9.95 -3.13 -19.14
CA ASN A 260 -9.69 -4.25 -20.04
C ASN A 260 -9.08 -5.45 -19.31
N GLY A 261 -8.15 -5.20 -18.38
CA GLY A 261 -7.56 -6.22 -17.51
C GLY A 261 -8.61 -6.95 -16.65
N VAL A 262 -9.56 -6.21 -16.06
CA VAL A 262 -10.68 -6.79 -15.29
C VAL A 262 -11.48 -7.80 -16.11
N ASN A 263 -11.64 -7.55 -17.41
CA ASN A 263 -12.38 -8.42 -18.32
C ASN A 263 -11.50 -9.50 -18.99
N TYR A 264 -10.23 -9.59 -18.64
CA TYR A 264 -9.31 -10.55 -19.24
C TYR A 264 -9.78 -12.00 -19.04
N ILE A 265 -9.57 -12.82 -20.07
CA ILE A 265 -9.91 -14.26 -20.02
C ILE A 265 -8.74 -14.99 -19.35
N LEU A 266 -9.00 -15.52 -18.15
CA LEU A 266 -8.00 -16.26 -17.38
C LEU A 266 -7.82 -17.68 -17.92
N PRO A 267 -6.60 -18.21 -17.93
CA PRO A 267 -6.37 -19.63 -18.15
C PRO A 267 -7.04 -20.46 -17.05
N ALA A 268 -7.90 -21.40 -17.43
CA ALA A 268 -8.66 -22.24 -16.48
C ALA A 268 -7.72 -23.03 -15.52
N LYS A 269 -6.51 -23.40 -15.99
CA LYS A 269 -5.50 -24.09 -15.18
C LYS A 269 -5.03 -23.33 -13.94
N LEU A 270 -5.20 -22.01 -13.90
CA LEU A 270 -4.81 -21.19 -12.75
C LEU A 270 -5.83 -21.31 -11.60
N GLY A 271 -7.05 -21.74 -11.86
CA GLY A 271 -8.11 -21.86 -10.85
C GLY A 271 -8.47 -20.54 -10.16
N LEU A 272 -8.23 -19.41 -10.82
CA LEU A 272 -8.53 -18.08 -10.32
C LEU A 272 -10.00 -17.71 -10.61
N LYS A 273 -10.66 -17.10 -9.63
CA LYS A 273 -12.05 -16.64 -9.74
C LYS A 273 -12.08 -15.12 -9.88
N LYS A 274 -12.93 -14.60 -10.77
CA LYS A 274 -13.14 -13.15 -10.91
C LYS A 274 -13.86 -12.59 -9.69
N ILE A 275 -13.53 -11.35 -9.37
CA ILE A 275 -14.13 -10.61 -8.25
C ILE A 275 -15.28 -9.78 -8.80
N GLU A 276 -16.48 -9.98 -8.24
CA GLU A 276 -17.72 -9.35 -8.70
C GLU A 276 -17.71 -7.83 -8.55
N GLU A 277 -17.03 -7.29 -7.56
CA GLU A 277 -16.94 -5.86 -7.30
C GLU A 277 -16.40 -5.07 -8.50
N TYR A 278 -15.59 -5.68 -9.35
CA TYR A 278 -15.11 -5.02 -10.58
C TYR A 278 -16.20 -4.80 -11.64
N ASN A 279 -17.34 -5.47 -11.54
CA ASN A 279 -18.42 -5.33 -12.51
C ASN A 279 -19.07 -3.93 -12.52
N VAL A 280 -18.84 -3.14 -11.49
CA VAL A 280 -19.31 -1.74 -11.43
C VAL A 280 -18.59 -0.82 -12.41
N LEU A 281 -17.40 -1.22 -12.88
CA LEU A 281 -16.59 -0.44 -13.77
C LEU A 281 -17.09 -0.50 -15.22
N SER A 282 -16.92 0.59 -15.94
CA SER A 282 -17.13 0.67 -17.39
C SER A 282 -15.84 1.01 -18.12
N LYS A 283 -15.83 0.78 -19.44
CA LYS A 283 -14.68 1.12 -20.31
C LYS A 283 -14.56 2.62 -20.61
N LYS A 284 -15.51 3.46 -20.18
CA LYS A 284 -15.44 4.91 -20.40
C LYS A 284 -14.38 5.49 -19.48
N GLN A 285 -13.34 6.06 -20.07
CA GLN A 285 -12.29 6.73 -19.34
C GLN A 285 -12.63 8.19 -19.08
N ILE A 286 -12.23 8.68 -17.91
CA ILE A 286 -12.20 10.10 -17.58
C ILE A 286 -10.76 10.42 -17.15
N SER A 287 -10.13 11.36 -17.82
CA SER A 287 -8.79 11.80 -17.45
C SER A 287 -8.87 12.86 -16.34
N SER A 288 -8.19 12.60 -15.22
CA SER A 288 -7.93 13.58 -14.19
C SER A 288 -6.42 13.69 -14.02
N THR A 289 -5.93 14.90 -13.83
CA THR A 289 -4.51 15.16 -13.56
C THR A 289 -4.14 14.97 -12.10
N SER A 290 -5.12 14.85 -11.21
CA SER A 290 -4.93 14.80 -9.76
C SER A 290 -5.33 13.46 -9.11
N SER A 291 -5.97 12.55 -9.86
CA SER A 291 -6.42 11.27 -9.34
C SER A 291 -6.47 10.20 -10.43
N PHE A 292 -6.42 8.94 -10.02
CA PHE A 292 -6.71 7.79 -10.88
C PHE A 292 -8.23 7.61 -10.92
N ALA A 293 -8.88 8.09 -11.98
CA ALA A 293 -10.31 8.16 -12.08
C ALA A 293 -10.89 6.98 -12.88
N LEU A 294 -11.94 6.36 -12.35
CA LEU A 294 -12.67 5.26 -12.97
C LEU A 294 -14.14 5.59 -13.12
N GLN A 295 -14.69 5.31 -14.29
CA GLN A 295 -16.13 5.44 -14.55
C GLN A 295 -16.89 4.25 -13.98
N VAL A 296 -17.91 4.51 -13.15
CA VAL A 296 -18.81 3.49 -12.61
C VAL A 296 -20.23 3.69 -13.13
N LYS A 297 -20.97 2.59 -13.26
CA LYS A 297 -22.39 2.61 -13.63
C LYS A 297 -23.23 2.81 -12.39
N LYS A 298 -24.14 3.78 -12.42
CA LYS A 298 -24.98 4.15 -11.28
C LYS A 298 -25.85 3.01 -10.76
N GLU A 299 -26.36 2.17 -11.66
CA GLU A 299 -27.24 1.05 -11.32
C GLU A 299 -26.55 -0.04 -10.48
N LEU A 300 -25.21 -0.02 -10.46
CA LEU A 300 -24.38 -1.00 -9.75
C LEU A 300 -23.80 -0.45 -8.43
N LEU A 301 -24.18 0.79 -8.05
CA LEU A 301 -23.73 1.37 -6.79
C LEU A 301 -24.55 0.81 -5.61
N ILE A 302 -23.90 0.71 -4.44
CA ILE A 302 -24.59 0.38 -3.20
C ILE A 302 -25.55 1.53 -2.86
N ASP A 303 -26.82 1.19 -2.62
CA ASP A 303 -27.89 2.16 -2.35
C ASP A 303 -27.98 3.28 -3.42
N SER A 304 -27.54 3.00 -4.65
CA SER A 304 -27.44 3.95 -5.77
C SER A 304 -26.58 5.21 -5.45
N THR A 305 -25.73 5.15 -4.44
CA THR A 305 -24.99 6.32 -3.93
C THR A 305 -23.49 6.05 -3.75
N TYR A 306 -23.10 4.85 -3.35
CA TYR A 306 -21.72 4.57 -2.91
C TYR A 306 -21.06 3.49 -3.76
N VAL A 307 -19.76 3.62 -3.96
CA VAL A 307 -18.91 2.52 -4.44
C VAL A 307 -18.57 1.61 -3.27
N ASP A 308 -18.50 0.29 -3.51
CA ASP A 308 -18.06 -0.68 -2.52
C ASP A 308 -16.61 -0.41 -2.08
N LYS A 309 -16.38 -0.39 -0.76
CA LYS A 309 -15.05 -0.23 -0.17
C LYS A 309 -14.07 -1.30 -0.68
N LYS A 310 -14.53 -2.54 -0.87
CA LYS A 310 -13.68 -3.62 -1.37
C LYS A 310 -13.12 -3.29 -2.76
N LEU A 311 -13.94 -2.72 -3.67
CA LEU A 311 -13.46 -2.28 -4.97
C LEU A 311 -12.42 -1.18 -4.86
N PHE A 312 -12.67 -0.19 -3.99
CA PHE A 312 -11.73 0.89 -3.72
C PHE A 312 -10.37 0.33 -3.22
N ASP A 313 -10.40 -0.56 -2.22
CA ASP A 313 -9.21 -1.18 -1.65
C ASP A 313 -8.42 -1.97 -2.72
N LEU A 314 -9.11 -2.75 -3.55
CA LEU A 314 -8.48 -3.54 -4.62
C LEU A 314 -7.79 -2.65 -5.66
N ILE A 315 -8.41 -1.54 -6.04
CA ILE A 315 -7.82 -0.60 -7.01
C ILE A 315 -6.62 0.11 -6.39
N THR A 316 -6.72 0.57 -5.15
CA THR A 316 -5.62 1.21 -4.43
C THR A 316 -4.41 0.27 -4.31
N LEU A 317 -4.64 -1.00 -3.95
CA LEU A 317 -3.61 -2.03 -3.91
C LEU A 317 -3.00 -2.32 -5.30
N SER A 318 -3.81 -2.25 -6.35
CA SER A 318 -3.32 -2.43 -7.73
C SER A 318 -2.41 -1.28 -8.16
N LEU A 319 -2.74 -0.03 -7.79
CA LEU A 319 -1.93 1.15 -8.08
C LEU A 319 -0.60 1.12 -7.33
N ASP A 320 -0.62 0.72 -6.06
CA ASP A 320 0.59 0.52 -5.25
C ASP A 320 1.57 -0.47 -5.92
N LEU A 321 1.08 -1.63 -6.35
CA LEU A 321 1.89 -2.63 -7.06
C LEU A 321 2.33 -2.16 -8.47
N LEU A 322 1.74 -1.10 -9.01
CA LEU A 322 2.12 -0.47 -10.26
C LEU A 322 3.08 0.71 -10.06
N ASP A 323 3.41 1.07 -8.81
CA ASP A 323 4.20 2.25 -8.46
C ASP A 323 3.51 3.56 -8.91
N ILE A 324 2.19 3.62 -8.74
CA ILE A 324 1.36 4.78 -9.09
C ILE A 324 0.82 5.40 -7.80
N ASP A 325 1.39 6.52 -7.41
CA ASP A 325 0.98 7.30 -6.24
C ASP A 325 -0.08 8.36 -6.63
N LEU A 326 -1.28 7.89 -6.87
CA LEU A 326 -2.44 8.74 -7.17
C LEU A 326 -3.65 8.31 -6.34
N PRO A 327 -4.41 9.25 -5.75
CA PRO A 327 -5.65 8.93 -5.07
C PRO A 327 -6.68 8.37 -6.07
N VAL A 328 -7.47 7.41 -5.62
CA VAL A 328 -8.51 6.78 -6.43
C VAL A 328 -9.79 7.60 -6.39
N ALA A 329 -10.36 7.91 -7.53
CA ALA A 329 -11.66 8.57 -7.67
C ALA A 329 -12.61 7.72 -8.52
N PHE A 330 -13.87 7.65 -8.11
CA PHE A 330 -14.94 7.05 -8.89
C PHE A 330 -15.87 8.13 -9.40
N LEU A 331 -16.26 8.02 -10.65
CA LEU A 331 -17.11 9.00 -11.32
C LEU A 331 -18.32 8.31 -11.96
N ASN A 332 -19.47 8.98 -11.88
CA ASN A 332 -20.61 8.68 -12.73
C ASN A 332 -20.86 9.90 -13.59
N GLU A 333 -20.63 9.80 -14.89
CA GLU A 333 -20.53 10.95 -15.81
C GLU A 333 -19.41 11.92 -15.37
N GLU A 334 -19.75 13.07 -14.76
CA GLU A 334 -18.81 14.06 -14.25
C GLU A 334 -18.88 14.18 -12.71
N GLU A 335 -19.82 13.49 -12.07
CA GLU A 335 -20.02 13.53 -10.62
C GLU A 335 -19.12 12.51 -9.91
N GLN A 336 -18.39 12.95 -8.90
CA GLN A 336 -17.60 12.09 -8.07
C GLN A 336 -18.51 11.29 -7.11
N ILE A 337 -18.34 9.97 -7.11
CA ILE A 337 -19.11 9.05 -6.27
C ILE A 337 -18.29 8.69 -5.02
N PRO A 338 -18.85 8.87 -3.83
CA PRO A 338 -18.17 8.51 -2.59
C PRO A 338 -18.05 6.99 -2.42
N VAL A 339 -17.05 6.58 -1.64
CA VAL A 339 -16.83 5.18 -1.25
C VAL A 339 -17.48 4.91 0.09
N GLN A 340 -18.18 3.80 0.21
CA GLN A 340 -18.87 3.42 1.43
C GLN A 340 -17.88 3.31 2.62
N GLY A 341 -18.15 4.06 3.70
CA GLY A 341 -17.31 4.03 4.90
C GLY A 341 -15.94 4.69 4.78
N VAL A 342 -15.67 5.41 3.69
CA VAL A 342 -14.42 6.14 3.47
C VAL A 342 -14.74 7.63 3.43
N TYR A 343 -14.27 8.38 4.44
CA TYR A 343 -14.56 9.82 4.58
C TYR A 343 -13.52 10.72 3.90
N ASP A 344 -12.29 10.22 3.74
CA ASP A 344 -11.19 10.91 3.08
C ASP A 344 -10.43 9.94 2.18
N GLN A 345 -10.72 9.99 0.89
CA GLN A 345 -10.13 9.08 -0.11
C GLN A 345 -8.68 9.45 -0.44
N GLU A 346 -8.26 10.71 -0.17
CA GLU A 346 -6.91 11.19 -0.47
C GLU A 346 -5.89 10.79 0.61
N SER A 347 -6.35 10.44 1.82
CA SER A 347 -5.49 10.14 2.97
C SER A 347 -5.29 8.65 3.25
N ILE A 348 -5.90 7.74 2.49
CA ILE A 348 -5.78 6.31 2.74
C ILE A 348 -4.38 5.82 2.36
N GLN A 349 -3.64 5.41 3.38
CA GLN A 349 -2.35 4.76 3.19
C GLN A 349 -2.58 3.29 2.79
N VAL A 350 -1.90 2.85 1.74
CA VAL A 350 -1.96 1.46 1.23
C VAL A 350 -1.64 0.44 2.32
N ASN A 351 -0.71 0.77 3.22
CA ASN A 351 -0.34 -0.09 4.34
C ASN A 351 -1.46 -0.29 5.37
N SER A 352 -2.53 0.53 5.34
CA SER A 352 -3.71 0.34 6.18
C SER A 352 -4.75 -0.61 5.58
N ILE A 353 -4.60 -0.98 4.31
CA ILE A 353 -5.50 -1.92 3.64
C ILE A 353 -5.04 -3.34 3.93
N MET A 354 -5.84 -4.04 4.72
CA MET A 354 -5.56 -5.41 5.18
C MET A 354 -6.23 -6.43 4.26
N TYR A 355 -5.45 -7.37 3.76
CA TYR A 355 -5.97 -8.50 3.00
C TYR A 355 -5.06 -9.72 3.16
N ASN A 356 -5.62 -10.91 2.97
CA ASN A 356 -4.90 -12.17 3.16
C ASN A 356 -4.22 -12.25 4.54
N GLU A 357 -4.92 -11.83 5.59
CA GLU A 357 -4.37 -11.81 6.94
C GLU A 357 -4.10 -13.21 7.47
N ILE A 358 -2.93 -13.38 8.06
CA ILE A 358 -2.55 -14.58 8.78
C ILE A 358 -2.06 -14.25 10.18
N LYS A 359 -2.36 -15.14 11.13
CA LYS A 359 -1.84 -15.06 12.50
C LYS A 359 -0.58 -15.91 12.59
N ILE A 360 0.53 -15.34 13.05
CA ILE A 360 1.83 -16.00 13.18
C ILE A 360 2.26 -16.17 14.64
#